data_7e2286b8e232257547ff7bebccb69d2c
#
_entry.id   7e2286b8e232257547ff7bebccb69d2c
#
_cell.length_a   1.000
_cell.length_b   1.000
_cell.length_c   1.000
_cell.angle_alpha   90.00
_cell.angle_beta   90.00
_cell.angle_gamma   90.00
#
_symmetry.space_group_name_H-M   'P 1'
#
loop_
_entity.id
_entity.type
_entity.pdbx_description
1 polymer ?
#
loop_
_entity_poly.entity_id
_entity_poly.type
_entity_poly.pdbx_seq_one_letter_code
_entity_poly.pdbx_strand_id
1 'polypeptide(L)'
;TEDSSVFIPDDASSTATDAADGCSDAAKLVYVVTSDDQLYSFDPGALKFTKLLTLNCGSGSATPNSMAVDRQANAWINYNDGTIWKLDIATGKCSATAWSKAQKGWLRFGMGFSTNGANTTDETLFLNPMNELGASNTNGLVKVNLTTMAPTTVGRFTSTLSTQSAELTGTGDGRLYGFFTTTPASLAGIERTSGATPTVQKLGSLNTGEAWAFSFWGGDFWFY
;
A
#
# COMPACT_ATOMS: atom_id res chain seq x y z
N THR A 1 15.52 -13.72 -27.78
CA THR A 1 14.27 -12.96 -27.64
C THR A 1 13.48 -13.61 -26.52
N GLU A 2 13.70 -13.16 -25.29
CA GLU A 2 12.92 -13.60 -24.14
C GLU A 2 11.57 -12.90 -24.19
N ASP A 3 10.53 -13.71 -24.21
CA ASP A 3 9.13 -13.30 -24.18
C ASP A 3 8.85 -12.70 -22.79
N SER A 4 8.80 -11.38 -22.72
CA SER A 4 8.35 -10.66 -21.52
C SER A 4 6.83 -10.73 -21.45
N SER A 5 6.30 -11.90 -21.10
CA SER A 5 4.88 -12.01 -20.79
C SER A 5 4.61 -11.21 -19.52
N VAL A 6 4.07 -10.01 -19.70
CA VAL A 6 3.48 -9.23 -18.62
C VAL A 6 2.28 -10.02 -18.11
N PHE A 7 2.28 -10.36 -16.83
CA PHE A 7 1.11 -10.94 -16.18
C PHE A 7 0.01 -9.88 -16.17
N ILE A 8 -0.92 -10.01 -17.09
CA ILE A 8 -2.19 -9.29 -17.03
C ILE A 8 -3.13 -10.23 -16.28
N PRO A 9 -3.62 -9.89 -15.09
CA PRO A 9 -4.72 -10.65 -14.49
C PRO A 9 -5.85 -10.72 -15.51
N ASP A 10 -6.57 -11.85 -15.58
CA ASP A 10 -7.67 -12.11 -16.54
C ASP A 10 -8.78 -11.04 -16.55
N ASP A 11 -8.63 -9.98 -15.76
CA ASP A 11 -9.57 -8.87 -15.54
C ASP A 11 -9.25 -7.60 -16.34
N ALA A 12 -8.19 -7.61 -17.18
CA ALA A 12 -7.85 -6.44 -18.01
C ALA A 12 -8.87 -6.19 -19.14
N SER A 13 -9.90 -7.01 -19.28
CA SER A 13 -10.97 -6.84 -20.28
C SER A 13 -12.25 -6.22 -19.73
N SER A 14 -12.35 -5.92 -18.44
CA SER A 14 -13.48 -5.19 -17.90
C SER A 14 -13.27 -3.70 -18.07
N THR A 15 -13.87 -3.16 -19.13
CA THR A 15 -14.04 -1.72 -19.28
C THR A 15 -14.53 -1.09 -17.99
N ALA A 16 -13.61 -0.38 -17.33
CA ALA A 16 -13.82 0.76 -16.40
C ALA A 16 -15.18 0.85 -15.66
N THR A 17 -15.54 -0.13 -14.87
CA THR A 17 -16.60 0.02 -13.87
C THR A 17 -16.05 0.21 -12.44
N ASP A 18 -14.75 0.13 -12.23
CA ASP A 18 -14.11 0.36 -10.92
C ASP A 18 -14.30 1.80 -10.39
N ALA A 19 -14.72 2.71 -11.23
CA ALA A 19 -14.87 4.13 -10.88
C ALA A 19 -16.30 4.53 -10.46
N ALA A 20 -17.30 3.67 -10.59
CA ALA A 20 -18.70 4.08 -10.46
C ALA A 20 -19.20 4.16 -9.01
N ASP A 21 -18.58 3.45 -8.05
CA ASP A 21 -19.21 3.21 -6.76
C ASP A 21 -18.43 3.77 -5.57
N GLY A 22 -18.63 5.06 -5.29
CA GLY A 22 -18.32 5.63 -3.99
C GLY A 22 -16.90 6.16 -3.78
N CYS A 23 -16.05 6.19 -4.82
CA CYS A 23 -14.77 6.89 -4.75
C CYS A 23 -14.93 8.37 -5.10
N SER A 24 -14.29 9.26 -4.34
CA SER A 24 -14.13 10.65 -4.75
C SER A 24 -13.24 10.72 -6.01
N ASP A 25 -13.38 11.77 -6.84
CA ASP A 25 -12.53 11.92 -8.03
C ASP A 25 -11.04 11.98 -7.68
N ALA A 26 -10.70 12.54 -6.54
CA ALA A 26 -9.33 12.52 -6.03
C ALA A 26 -8.86 11.09 -5.69
N ALA A 27 -9.71 10.23 -5.15
CA ALA A 27 -9.36 8.84 -4.83
C ALA A 27 -9.12 7.97 -6.08
N LYS A 28 -9.48 8.45 -7.26
CA LYS A 28 -9.21 7.78 -8.55
C LYS A 28 -7.82 8.07 -9.12
N LEU A 29 -7.00 8.88 -8.43
CA LEU A 29 -5.63 9.19 -8.83
C LEU A 29 -4.63 8.28 -8.10
N VAL A 30 -3.46 8.12 -8.68
CA VAL A 30 -2.32 7.50 -8.00
C VAL A 30 -1.56 8.58 -7.24
N TYR A 31 -1.18 8.28 -6.01
CA TYR A 31 -0.40 9.19 -5.16
C TYR A 31 0.91 8.56 -4.74
N VAL A 32 1.95 9.38 -4.68
CA VAL A 32 3.28 8.98 -4.23
C VAL A 32 3.77 9.98 -3.18
N VAL A 33 4.25 9.45 -2.07
CA VAL A 33 4.91 10.22 -1.00
C VAL A 33 6.40 9.96 -1.06
N THR A 34 7.20 11.02 -0.85
CA THR A 34 8.65 10.94 -0.82
C THR A 34 9.20 11.08 0.60
N SER A 35 10.42 10.61 0.82
CA SER A 35 11.08 10.70 2.13
C SER A 35 11.44 12.13 2.57
N ASP A 36 11.35 13.10 1.67
CA ASP A 36 11.54 14.54 1.92
C ASP A 36 10.19 15.29 2.06
N ASP A 37 9.15 14.59 2.51
CA ASP A 37 7.83 15.15 2.81
C ASP A 37 7.09 15.78 1.61
N GLN A 38 7.31 15.26 0.39
CA GLN A 38 6.55 15.72 -0.77
C GLN A 38 5.43 14.74 -1.13
N LEU A 39 4.25 15.25 -1.45
CA LEU A 39 3.15 14.48 -2.04
C LEU A 39 2.99 14.84 -3.51
N TYR A 40 2.95 13.81 -4.34
CA TYR A 40 2.69 13.90 -5.77
C TYR A 40 1.44 13.14 -6.14
N SER A 41 0.73 13.61 -7.16
CA SER A 41 -0.13 12.74 -7.97
C SER A 41 0.66 12.24 -9.17
N PHE A 42 0.37 11.03 -9.59
CA PHE A 42 0.89 10.43 -10.81
C PHE A 42 -0.27 10.20 -11.78
N ASP A 43 -0.09 10.62 -13.01
CA ASP A 43 -0.99 10.36 -14.14
C ASP A 43 -0.39 9.23 -14.98
N PRO A 44 -0.95 8.00 -14.91
CA PRO A 44 -0.45 6.86 -15.66
C PRO A 44 -0.56 7.03 -17.19
N GLY A 45 -1.58 7.72 -17.67
CA GLY A 45 -1.77 7.97 -19.10
C GLY A 45 -0.73 8.91 -19.70
N ALA A 46 -0.34 9.92 -18.93
CA ALA A 46 0.68 10.90 -19.34
C ALA A 46 2.10 10.53 -18.84
N LEU A 47 2.24 9.51 -18.01
CA LEU A 47 3.48 9.14 -17.30
C LEU A 47 4.10 10.34 -16.58
N LYS A 48 3.26 11.13 -15.90
CA LYS A 48 3.66 12.42 -15.35
C LYS A 48 3.36 12.54 -13.87
N PHE A 49 4.37 12.97 -13.12
CA PHE A 49 4.19 13.39 -11.73
C PHE A 49 3.84 14.88 -11.65
N THR A 50 2.91 15.21 -10.77
CA THR A 50 2.57 16.57 -10.41
C THR A 50 2.70 16.73 -8.90
N LYS A 51 3.60 17.62 -8.45
CA LYS A 51 3.72 17.93 -7.01
C LYS A 51 2.45 18.63 -6.55
N LEU A 52 1.84 18.11 -5.48
CA LEU A 52 0.63 18.67 -4.89
C LEU A 52 0.94 19.59 -3.71
N LEU A 53 1.68 19.07 -2.74
CA LEU A 53 2.00 19.81 -1.52
C LEU A 53 3.25 19.25 -0.84
N THR A 54 3.75 20.01 0.11
CA THR A 54 4.72 19.54 1.10
C THR A 54 3.95 19.16 2.35
N LEU A 55 4.19 17.95 2.85
CA LEU A 55 3.52 17.43 4.05
C LEU A 55 3.93 18.26 5.29
N ASN A 56 2.96 18.55 6.11
CA ASN A 56 3.17 19.13 7.44
C ASN A 56 2.53 18.23 8.50
N CYS A 57 2.68 16.92 8.30
CA CYS A 57 2.27 15.89 9.25
C CYS A 57 3.50 15.41 10.02
N GLY A 58 3.26 14.61 11.05
CA GLY A 58 4.35 14.02 11.81
C GLY A 58 4.90 14.95 12.90
N SER A 59 5.95 14.53 13.54
CA SER A 59 6.60 15.25 14.62
C SER A 59 8.13 15.23 14.44
N GLY A 60 8.71 16.39 14.40
CA GLY A 60 10.16 16.54 14.41
C GLY A 60 10.84 16.05 13.12
N SER A 61 11.81 15.14 13.24
CA SER A 61 12.64 14.64 12.14
C SER A 61 12.15 13.31 11.55
N ALA A 62 10.94 12.86 11.90
CA ALA A 62 10.39 11.65 11.33
C ALA A 62 10.05 11.86 9.86
N THR A 63 10.36 10.87 9.01
CA THR A 63 10.13 10.91 7.57
C THR A 63 9.05 9.90 7.16
N PRO A 64 8.27 10.18 6.09
CA PRO A 64 7.30 9.23 5.55
C PRO A 64 7.99 7.91 5.15
N ASN A 65 7.31 6.80 5.43
CA ASN A 65 7.78 5.46 5.09
C ASN A 65 6.84 4.76 4.09
N SER A 66 5.54 4.76 4.36
CA SER A 66 4.54 4.13 3.51
C SER A 66 3.22 4.89 3.57
N MET A 67 2.41 4.76 2.55
CA MET A 67 1.13 5.47 2.45
C MET A 67 0.05 4.59 1.82
N ALA A 68 -1.17 4.70 2.34
CA ALA A 68 -2.37 4.17 1.72
C ALA A 68 -3.43 5.27 1.61
N VAL A 69 -4.20 5.28 0.52
CA VAL A 69 -5.25 6.30 0.28
C VAL A 69 -6.60 5.61 0.36
N ASP A 70 -7.52 6.19 1.15
CA ASP A 70 -8.89 5.71 1.28
C ASP A 70 -9.80 6.25 0.16
N ARG A 71 -11.03 5.73 0.05
CA ARG A 71 -12.01 6.11 -0.97
C ARG A 71 -12.44 7.59 -0.90
N GLN A 72 -12.22 8.25 0.22
CA GLN A 72 -12.51 9.66 0.42
C GLN A 72 -11.32 10.56 0.10
N ALA A 73 -10.25 9.99 -0.49
CA ALA A 73 -8.97 10.68 -0.75
C ALA A 73 -8.29 11.22 0.51
N ASN A 74 -8.36 10.48 1.60
CA ASN A 74 -7.45 10.72 2.70
C ASN A 74 -6.23 9.81 2.57
N ALA A 75 -5.05 10.37 2.66
CA ALA A 75 -3.82 9.61 2.76
C ALA A 75 -3.52 9.26 4.23
N TRP A 76 -3.31 7.99 4.49
CA TRP A 76 -2.87 7.46 5.77
C TRP A 76 -1.37 7.18 5.64
N ILE A 77 -0.56 7.90 6.39
CA ILE A 77 0.89 7.93 6.20
C ILE A 77 1.56 7.38 7.45
N ASN A 78 2.31 6.29 7.29
CA ASN A 78 3.23 5.80 8.30
C ASN A 78 4.53 6.59 8.22
N TYR A 79 4.97 7.07 9.36
CA TYR A 79 6.29 7.67 9.54
C TYR A 79 7.26 6.67 10.18
N ASN A 80 8.54 6.84 9.91
CA ASN A 80 9.61 5.95 10.40
C ASN A 80 9.76 5.92 11.93
N ASP A 81 9.07 6.81 12.63
CA ASP A 81 8.98 6.82 14.10
C ASP A 81 7.82 5.96 14.65
N GLY A 82 7.10 5.26 13.77
CA GLY A 82 5.98 4.38 14.12
C GLY A 82 4.67 5.10 14.35
N THR A 83 4.51 6.34 13.90
CA THR A 83 3.22 7.04 13.90
C THR A 83 2.44 6.80 12.62
N ILE A 84 1.11 6.96 12.67
CA ILE A 84 0.24 7.08 11.50
C ILE A 84 -0.47 8.42 11.58
N TRP A 85 -0.35 9.18 10.50
CA TRP A 85 -1.06 10.45 10.31
C TRP A 85 -2.08 10.31 9.19
N LYS A 86 -3.19 11.03 9.30
CA LYS A 86 -4.21 11.14 8.27
C LYS A 86 -4.15 12.53 7.64
N LEU A 87 -3.97 12.57 6.32
CA LEU A 87 -3.96 13.78 5.51
C LEU A 87 -5.21 13.82 4.64
N ASP A 88 -5.99 14.86 4.74
CA ASP A 88 -6.98 15.23 3.74
C ASP A 88 -6.23 15.84 2.54
N ILE A 89 -6.22 15.12 1.42
CA ILE A 89 -5.45 15.51 0.23
C ILE A 89 -5.99 16.81 -0.39
N ALA A 90 -7.31 17.03 -0.35
CA ALA A 90 -7.93 18.20 -0.96
C ALA A 90 -7.58 19.49 -0.21
N THR A 91 -7.48 19.43 1.11
CA THR A 91 -7.21 20.61 1.95
C THR A 91 -5.77 20.71 2.43
N GLY A 92 -4.98 19.65 2.30
CA GLY A 92 -3.62 19.55 2.85
C GLY A 92 -3.59 19.46 4.37
N LYS A 93 -4.73 19.23 5.03
CA LYS A 93 -4.81 19.21 6.49
C LYS A 93 -4.43 17.84 7.05
N CYS A 94 -3.40 17.82 7.90
CA CYS A 94 -2.99 16.66 8.67
C CYS A 94 -3.75 16.55 9.99
N SER A 95 -4.04 15.33 10.39
CA SER A 95 -4.62 14.99 11.69
C SER A 95 -3.91 13.79 12.29
N ALA A 96 -3.59 13.85 13.58
CA ALA A 96 -3.10 12.67 14.29
C ALA A 96 -4.20 11.62 14.35
N THR A 97 -3.82 10.36 14.25
CA THR A 97 -4.75 9.24 14.44
C THR A 97 -4.70 8.72 15.88
N ALA A 98 -5.61 7.83 16.25
CA ALA A 98 -5.56 7.14 17.54
C ALA A 98 -4.51 6.01 17.58
N TRP A 99 -3.71 5.83 16.51
CA TRP A 99 -2.61 4.87 16.49
C TRP A 99 -1.54 5.26 17.52
N SER A 100 -1.30 4.36 18.47
CA SER A 100 -0.23 4.59 19.47
C SER A 100 1.13 4.44 18.78
N LYS A 101 1.99 5.45 18.93
CA LYS A 101 3.33 5.45 18.37
C LYS A 101 4.08 4.15 18.69
N ALA A 102 4.65 3.53 17.68
CA ALA A 102 5.43 2.30 17.78
C ALA A 102 4.72 1.17 18.54
N GLN A 103 3.37 1.12 18.50
CA GLN A 103 2.64 0.06 19.20
C GLN A 103 3.12 -1.32 18.69
N LYS A 104 3.18 -2.29 19.60
CA LYS A 104 3.75 -3.63 19.36
C LYS A 104 5.21 -3.61 18.88
N GLY A 105 5.94 -2.51 19.05
CA GLY A 105 7.32 -2.33 18.58
C GLY A 105 7.44 -2.08 17.07
N TRP A 106 6.35 -1.78 16.38
CA TRP A 106 6.34 -1.54 14.94
C TRP A 106 6.62 -0.08 14.62
N LEU A 107 7.71 0.17 13.90
CA LEU A 107 8.09 1.51 13.44
C LEU A 107 7.71 1.70 11.97
N ARG A 108 8.06 0.75 11.12
CA ARG A 108 7.79 0.79 9.69
C ARG A 108 6.92 -0.38 9.26
N PHE A 109 6.03 -0.13 8.33
CA PHE A 109 5.16 -1.14 7.74
C PHE A 109 4.68 -0.71 6.36
N GLY A 110 4.53 -1.65 5.45
CA GLY A 110 3.82 -1.43 4.20
C GLY A 110 2.32 -1.32 4.45
N MET A 111 1.62 -0.50 3.69
CA MET A 111 0.21 -0.17 3.89
C MET A 111 -0.60 -0.28 2.61
N GLY A 112 -1.84 -0.75 2.72
CA GLY A 112 -2.78 -0.75 1.59
C GLY A 112 -4.23 -0.86 2.05
N PHE A 113 -5.12 -0.10 1.41
CA PHE A 113 -6.55 -0.32 1.51
C PHE A 113 -6.99 -1.39 0.51
N SER A 114 -7.97 -2.18 0.88
CA SER A 114 -8.71 -3.06 -0.02
C SER A 114 -10.18 -3.02 0.34
N THR A 115 -11.04 -2.93 -0.67
CA THR A 115 -12.49 -3.03 -0.49
C THR A 115 -12.85 -4.38 0.13
N ASN A 116 -13.88 -4.42 0.97
CA ASN A 116 -14.28 -5.64 1.66
C ASN A 116 -14.96 -6.70 0.77
N GLY A 117 -15.15 -6.38 -0.49
CA GLY A 117 -15.67 -7.26 -1.53
C GLY A 117 -16.13 -6.44 -2.73
N ALA A 118 -16.48 -7.12 -3.82
CA ALA A 118 -17.17 -6.49 -4.93
C ALA A 118 -18.54 -5.96 -4.46
N ASN A 119 -19.00 -4.84 -5.01
CA ASN A 119 -20.30 -4.20 -4.70
C ASN A 119 -20.44 -3.67 -3.27
N THR A 120 -19.34 -3.33 -2.58
CA THR A 120 -19.35 -2.62 -1.31
C THR A 120 -18.42 -1.41 -1.37
N THR A 121 -18.75 -0.37 -0.62
CA THR A 121 -17.88 0.80 -0.41
C THR A 121 -17.03 0.68 0.85
N ASP A 122 -17.28 -0.34 1.67
CA ASP A 122 -16.51 -0.61 2.87
C ASP A 122 -15.11 -1.11 2.50
N GLU A 123 -14.11 -0.60 3.19
CA GLU A 123 -12.72 -0.96 2.98
C GLU A 123 -11.98 -1.22 4.29
N THR A 124 -10.91 -1.96 4.19
CA THR A 124 -10.04 -2.28 5.33
C THR A 124 -8.62 -1.82 5.04
N LEU A 125 -8.02 -1.13 6.00
CA LEU A 125 -6.60 -0.85 6.00
C LEU A 125 -5.83 -2.09 6.46
N PHE A 126 -4.94 -2.56 5.60
CA PHE A 126 -4.01 -3.63 5.90
C PHE A 126 -2.59 -3.07 6.08
N LEU A 127 -1.85 -3.71 6.98
CA LEU A 127 -0.44 -3.42 7.25
C LEU A 127 0.38 -4.70 7.12
N ASN A 128 1.62 -4.55 6.69
CA ASN A 128 2.66 -5.55 6.91
C ASN A 128 3.80 -4.92 7.71
N PRO A 129 3.80 -5.09 9.05
CA PRO A 129 4.87 -4.54 9.88
C PRO A 129 6.22 -5.15 9.55
N MET A 130 7.22 -4.31 9.32
CA MET A 130 8.60 -4.71 9.08
C MET A 130 9.30 -5.02 10.40
N ASN A 131 10.19 -5.99 10.39
CA ASN A 131 11.14 -6.17 11.46
C ASN A 131 12.34 -5.27 11.22
N GLU A 132 12.73 -4.53 12.24
CA GLU A 132 13.92 -3.70 12.19
C GLU A 132 15.20 -4.56 12.15
N LEU A 133 16.27 -3.97 11.62
CA LEU A 133 17.64 -4.53 11.65
C LEU A 133 17.83 -5.86 10.87
N GLY A 134 17.08 -6.08 9.81
CA GLY A 134 17.27 -7.24 8.92
C GLY A 134 16.84 -8.58 9.53
N ALA A 135 16.13 -8.57 10.65
CA ALA A 135 15.51 -9.76 11.17
C ALA A 135 14.40 -10.26 10.25
N SER A 136 14.21 -11.57 10.19
CA SER A 136 13.13 -12.19 9.42
C SER A 136 11.76 -11.65 9.86
N ASN A 137 10.97 -11.16 8.90
CA ASN A 137 9.63 -10.67 9.20
C ASN A 137 8.69 -11.84 9.49
N THR A 138 8.19 -11.89 10.73
CA THR A 138 7.23 -12.92 11.17
C THR A 138 5.83 -12.35 11.43
N ASN A 139 5.63 -11.06 11.21
CA ASN A 139 4.34 -10.41 11.53
C ASN A 139 3.24 -10.76 10.53
N GLY A 140 3.58 -10.96 9.24
CA GLY A 140 2.62 -11.25 8.19
C GLY A 140 1.64 -10.10 7.96
N LEU A 141 0.38 -10.46 7.69
CA LEU A 141 -0.69 -9.51 7.42
C LEU A 141 -1.42 -9.11 8.70
N VAL A 142 -1.66 -7.81 8.84
CA VAL A 142 -2.41 -7.19 9.94
C VAL A 142 -3.52 -6.34 9.36
N LYS A 143 -4.70 -6.34 9.96
CA LYS A 143 -5.79 -5.39 9.65
C LYS A 143 -5.96 -4.40 10.80
N VAL A 144 -6.41 -3.19 10.47
CA VAL A 144 -6.60 -2.09 11.43
C VAL A 144 -8.07 -1.72 11.54
N ASN A 145 -8.58 -1.60 12.75
CA ASN A 145 -9.86 -0.96 12.99
C ASN A 145 -9.66 0.57 12.91
N LEU A 146 -10.22 1.22 11.90
CA LEU A 146 -9.99 2.65 11.64
C LEU A 146 -10.58 3.59 12.72
N THR A 147 -11.53 3.13 13.51
CA THR A 147 -12.11 3.93 14.60
C THR A 147 -11.21 3.93 15.83
N THR A 148 -10.71 2.77 16.21
CA THR A 148 -9.89 2.61 17.43
C THR A 148 -8.40 2.57 17.16
N MET A 149 -8.02 2.43 15.90
CA MET A 149 -6.65 2.17 15.43
C MET A 149 -6.02 0.91 16.05
N ALA A 150 -6.86 -0.03 16.50
CA ALA A 150 -6.41 -1.30 17.05
C ALA A 150 -6.01 -2.27 15.93
N PRO A 151 -4.76 -2.78 15.93
CA PRO A 151 -4.35 -3.79 14.96
C PRO A 151 -4.79 -5.19 15.38
N THR A 152 -5.15 -6.00 14.40
CA THR A 152 -5.45 -7.43 14.56
C THR A 152 -4.65 -8.23 13.56
N THR A 153 -3.84 -9.18 14.03
CA THR A 153 -3.10 -10.09 13.14
C THR A 153 -4.09 -10.96 12.37
N VAL A 154 -3.92 -11.02 11.06
CA VAL A 154 -4.70 -11.87 10.16
C VAL A 154 -3.99 -13.23 10.02
N GLY A 155 -2.72 -13.22 9.64
CA GLY A 155 -1.92 -14.42 9.45
C GLY A 155 -0.61 -14.13 8.75
N ARG A 156 0.19 -15.19 8.54
CA ARG A 156 1.51 -15.07 7.93
C ARG A 156 1.46 -15.29 6.43
N PHE A 157 2.35 -14.64 5.73
CA PHE A 157 2.64 -15.00 4.35
C PHE A 157 3.13 -16.45 4.26
N THR A 158 2.99 -17.05 3.11
CA THR A 158 3.34 -18.47 2.91
C THR A 158 4.54 -18.65 1.98
N SER A 159 5.04 -19.88 1.91
CA SER A 159 6.15 -20.27 1.03
C SER A 159 7.40 -19.42 1.24
N THR A 160 8.05 -19.01 0.16
CA THR A 160 9.30 -18.22 0.18
C THR A 160 9.12 -16.79 0.71
N LEU A 161 7.87 -16.35 0.88
CA LEU A 161 7.55 -14.99 1.36
C LEU A 161 7.27 -14.95 2.87
N SER A 162 7.29 -16.07 3.57
CA SER A 162 6.87 -16.20 4.98
C SER A 162 7.66 -15.33 5.97
N THR A 163 8.84 -14.86 5.58
CA THR A 163 9.72 -14.00 6.41
C THR A 163 10.04 -12.67 5.73
N GLN A 164 9.33 -12.33 4.67
CA GLN A 164 9.58 -11.14 3.87
C GLN A 164 8.64 -9.99 4.28
N SER A 165 9.09 -8.77 3.99
CA SER A 165 8.27 -7.57 4.10
C SER A 165 7.71 -7.18 2.75
N ALA A 166 6.53 -6.57 2.75
CA ALA A 166 5.82 -6.13 1.55
C ALA A 166 5.27 -4.72 1.68
N GLU A 167 5.35 -3.95 0.59
CA GLU A 167 4.41 -2.86 0.35
C GLU A 167 3.08 -3.44 -0.14
N LEU A 168 1.96 -2.83 0.24
CA LEU A 168 0.63 -3.36 -0.01
C LEU A 168 -0.17 -2.44 -0.93
N THR A 169 -1.02 -3.04 -1.77
CA THR A 169 -2.06 -2.33 -2.50
C THR A 169 -3.29 -3.22 -2.64
N GLY A 170 -4.47 -2.63 -2.65
CA GLY A 170 -5.71 -3.37 -2.85
C GLY A 170 -6.48 -2.88 -4.05
N THR A 171 -7.58 -3.56 -4.34
CA THR A 171 -8.44 -3.27 -5.48
C THR A 171 -9.86 -2.96 -5.03
N GLY A 172 -10.63 -2.33 -5.90
CA GLY A 172 -12.04 -2.01 -5.67
C GLY A 172 -12.96 -3.23 -5.60
N ASP A 173 -12.53 -4.38 -6.10
CA ASP A 173 -13.25 -5.64 -6.05
C ASP A 173 -12.85 -6.54 -4.86
N GLY A 174 -11.95 -6.05 -4.01
CA GLY A 174 -11.62 -6.73 -2.75
C GLY A 174 -10.41 -7.65 -2.79
N ARG A 175 -9.54 -7.55 -3.79
CA ARG A 175 -8.24 -8.23 -3.81
C ARG A 175 -7.19 -7.42 -3.06
N LEU A 176 -6.17 -8.09 -2.56
CA LEU A 176 -5.01 -7.49 -1.89
C LEU A 176 -3.74 -8.08 -2.49
N TYR A 177 -2.77 -7.21 -2.75
CA TYR A 177 -1.48 -7.59 -3.32
C TYR A 177 -0.33 -7.04 -2.49
N GLY A 178 0.79 -7.75 -2.52
CA GLY A 178 2.04 -7.33 -1.90
C GLY A 178 3.18 -7.33 -2.90
N PHE A 179 3.97 -6.26 -2.87
CA PHE A 179 5.25 -6.18 -3.54
C PHE A 179 6.37 -6.46 -2.54
N PHE A 180 7.20 -7.45 -2.86
CA PHE A 180 8.27 -7.95 -2.01
C PHE A 180 9.62 -7.70 -2.69
N THR A 181 10.53 -7.01 -2.00
CA THR A 181 11.89 -6.71 -2.49
C THR A 181 12.84 -7.91 -2.36
N THR A 182 12.36 -9.10 -2.72
CA THR A 182 13.17 -10.31 -2.82
C THR A 182 14.10 -10.26 -4.03
N THR A 183 15.02 -11.21 -4.14
CA THR A 183 15.89 -11.32 -5.32
C THR A 183 15.58 -12.63 -6.07
N PRO A 184 14.94 -12.56 -7.25
CA PRO A 184 14.32 -11.38 -7.86
C PRO A 184 13.09 -10.88 -7.09
N ALA A 185 12.71 -9.62 -7.32
CA ALA A 185 11.49 -9.04 -6.74
C ALA A 185 10.26 -9.88 -7.04
N SER A 186 9.26 -9.81 -6.18
CA SER A 186 8.07 -10.64 -6.29
C SER A 186 6.81 -9.81 -6.06
N LEU A 187 5.80 -10.08 -6.88
CA LEU A 187 4.42 -9.66 -6.66
C LEU A 187 3.61 -10.87 -6.20
N ALA A 188 2.78 -10.72 -5.17
CA ALA A 188 1.94 -11.80 -4.71
C ALA A 188 0.52 -11.34 -4.41
N GLY A 189 -0.47 -12.17 -4.77
CA GLY A 189 -1.81 -12.06 -4.24
C GLY A 189 -1.84 -12.51 -2.77
N ILE A 190 -2.54 -11.77 -1.92
CA ILE A 190 -2.62 -12.02 -0.47
C ILE A 190 -4.05 -12.32 -0.08
N GLU A 191 -4.25 -13.48 0.55
CA GLU A 191 -5.53 -13.85 1.16
C GLU A 191 -5.83 -12.94 2.35
N ARG A 192 -6.86 -12.10 2.26
CA ARG A 192 -7.22 -11.11 3.30
C ARG A 192 -7.71 -11.72 4.61
N THR A 193 -8.04 -13.01 4.63
CA THR A 193 -8.57 -13.73 5.80
C THR A 193 -7.53 -14.60 6.50
N SER A 194 -6.44 -14.93 5.82
CA SER A 194 -5.40 -15.85 6.36
C SER A 194 -3.99 -15.28 6.25
N GLY A 195 -3.76 -14.26 5.41
CA GLY A 195 -2.43 -13.77 5.08
C GLY A 195 -1.66 -14.67 4.10
N ALA A 196 -2.23 -15.80 3.67
CA ALA A 196 -1.56 -16.68 2.71
C ALA A 196 -1.29 -15.98 1.37
N THR A 197 -0.21 -16.39 0.70
CA THR A 197 0.22 -15.87 -0.60
C THR A 197 0.20 -17.01 -1.65
N PRO A 198 -1.00 -17.41 -2.12
CA PRO A 198 -1.15 -18.57 -3.00
C PRO A 198 -0.55 -18.36 -4.39
N THR A 199 -0.49 -17.12 -4.85
CA THR A 199 0.06 -16.75 -6.16
C THR A 199 1.26 -15.85 -5.98
N VAL A 200 2.40 -16.24 -6.56
CA VAL A 200 3.65 -15.46 -6.50
C VAL A 200 4.22 -15.35 -7.90
N GLN A 201 4.37 -14.12 -8.38
CA GLN A 201 5.01 -13.77 -9.63
C GLN A 201 6.40 -13.21 -9.36
N LYS A 202 7.43 -13.77 -9.99
CA LYS A 202 8.77 -13.18 -10.00
C LYS A 202 8.85 -12.09 -11.07
N LEU A 203 9.38 -10.92 -10.70
CA LEU A 203 9.41 -9.73 -11.55
C LEU A 203 10.76 -9.52 -12.26
N GLY A 204 11.47 -10.62 -12.56
CA GLY A 204 12.69 -10.57 -13.38
C GLY A 204 13.78 -9.67 -12.81
N SER A 205 14.27 -8.74 -13.63
CA SER A 205 15.41 -7.88 -13.34
C SER A 205 15.06 -6.51 -12.76
N LEU A 206 13.91 -6.37 -12.08
CA LEU A 206 13.66 -5.13 -11.35
C LEU A 206 14.80 -4.90 -10.33
N ASN A 207 15.51 -3.79 -10.51
CA ASN A 207 16.51 -3.39 -9.54
C ASN A 207 15.79 -2.85 -8.31
N THR A 208 15.74 -3.65 -7.26
CA THR A 208 15.16 -3.26 -5.99
C THR A 208 16.14 -2.35 -5.26
N GLY A 209 16.04 -1.03 -5.48
CA GLY A 209 16.77 -0.03 -4.72
C GLY A 209 16.34 0.01 -3.24
N GLU A 210 16.66 1.10 -2.55
CA GLU A 210 16.42 1.24 -1.11
C GLU A 210 14.98 1.68 -0.76
N ALA A 211 14.22 2.23 -1.73
CA ALA A 211 12.87 2.73 -1.51
C ALA A 211 11.97 2.41 -2.70
N TRP A 212 10.71 2.06 -2.41
CA TRP A 212 9.71 1.70 -3.40
C TRP A 212 8.34 2.24 -3.04
N ALA A 213 7.63 2.74 -4.05
CA ALA A 213 6.19 2.91 -3.97
C ALA A 213 5.52 1.89 -4.90
N PHE A 214 4.34 1.42 -4.49
CA PHE A 214 3.61 0.36 -5.16
C PHE A 214 2.12 0.66 -5.16
N SER A 215 1.48 0.62 -6.32
CA SER A 215 0.04 0.83 -6.44
C SER A 215 -0.58 -0.04 -7.54
N PHE A 216 -1.87 -0.34 -7.38
CA PHE A 216 -2.72 -0.89 -8.42
C PHE A 216 -3.64 0.22 -8.93
N TRP A 217 -3.67 0.44 -10.25
CA TRP A 217 -4.54 1.43 -10.87
C TRP A 217 -4.82 1.07 -12.34
N GLY A 218 -6.10 1.18 -12.73
CA GLY A 218 -6.50 0.98 -14.13
C GLY A 218 -6.26 -0.44 -14.68
N GLY A 219 -6.19 -1.46 -13.82
CA GLY A 219 -5.88 -2.83 -14.19
C GLY A 219 -4.40 -3.18 -14.10
N ASP A 220 -3.52 -2.20 -13.91
CA ASP A 220 -2.07 -2.36 -13.92
C ASP A 220 -1.43 -2.15 -12.54
N PHE A 221 -0.27 -2.76 -12.33
CA PHE A 221 0.59 -2.50 -11.18
C PHE A 221 1.67 -1.49 -11.53
N TRP A 222 1.80 -0.46 -10.71
CA TRP A 222 2.74 0.62 -10.87
C TRP A 222 3.80 0.57 -9.77
N PHE A 223 5.07 0.67 -10.17
CA PHE A 223 6.25 0.65 -9.30
C PHE A 223 7.05 1.93 -9.51
N TYR A 224 7.44 2.62 -8.44
CA TYR A 224 8.12 3.91 -8.47
C TYR A 224 9.39 3.89 -7.64
#